data_26f772a986bf9faecf20e9ec3881c922
#
_entry.id   26f772a986bf9faecf20e9ec3881c922
#
_cell.length_a   1.000
_cell.length_b   1.000
_cell.length_c   1.000
_cell.angle_alpha   90.00
_cell.angle_beta   90.00
_cell.angle_gamma   90.00
#
_symmetry.space_group_name_H-M   'P 1'
#
loop_
_entity.id
_entity.type
_entity.pdbx_description
1 polymer ?
#
loop_
_entity_poly.entity_id
_entity_poly.type
_entity_poly.pdbx_seq_one_letter_code
_entity_poly.pdbx_strand_id
1 'polypeptide(L)'
;MSQNQNSHTSPQIAIIGTTASGKSDLALSIAREIGAVILSLDSLCIYRQIDIASAKPSEEQLREIKHFGVNLIYPNEYFSVGEFIKEYVAARAFAGRSGAPLIITGGSGFYLKAMLSGLAPKVPDFKSEISNDEIYALVQRIDPEFAAKFSAEDSFRLKKWLSIYKFCGEAPSKFLRENTAPPVISDIKIFEIEAPKQWLTQRIEARTKAMFERGLLEEAEFLFARYGAECRALGCIGLKECGQLLRGQISRAQCEQLVSLHTVQLAKRQRTFNRSQFADKISAPPQELEREILKLLRREI
;
A
#
# COMPACT_ATOMS: atom_id res chain seq x y z
N MET A 1 -0.58 -42.67 -18.87
CA MET A 1 -1.13 -41.50 -19.54
C MET A 1 -0.95 -40.29 -18.61
N SER A 2 0.19 -39.61 -18.74
CA SER A 2 0.53 -38.45 -17.91
C SER A 2 -0.24 -37.24 -18.48
N GLN A 3 -1.26 -36.78 -17.77
CA GLN A 3 -1.91 -35.52 -18.09
C GLN A 3 -0.93 -34.39 -17.74
N ASN A 4 -0.32 -33.81 -18.76
CA ASN A 4 0.33 -32.52 -18.71
C ASN A 4 -0.76 -31.46 -18.34
N GLN A 5 -0.94 -31.20 -17.06
CA GLN A 5 -1.63 -29.99 -16.61
C GLN A 5 -0.66 -28.81 -16.84
N ASN A 6 -0.64 -28.29 -18.07
CA ASN A 6 -0.22 -26.92 -18.31
C ASN A 6 -1.20 -26.00 -17.55
N SER A 7 -0.88 -25.72 -16.29
CA SER A 7 -1.56 -24.65 -15.57
C SER A 7 -1.17 -23.31 -16.23
N HIS A 8 -1.92 -22.90 -17.25
CA HIS A 8 -1.86 -21.52 -17.73
C HIS A 8 -2.22 -20.62 -16.55
N THR A 9 -1.20 -20.13 -15.85
CA THR A 9 -1.41 -19.13 -14.80
C THR A 9 -1.84 -17.85 -15.50
N SER A 10 -3.07 -17.39 -15.22
CA SER A 10 -3.58 -16.13 -15.78
C SER A 10 -2.55 -14.99 -15.63
N PRO A 11 -2.41 -14.12 -16.63
CA PRO A 11 -1.42 -13.05 -16.58
C PRO A 11 -1.69 -12.09 -15.43
N GLN A 12 -0.62 -11.50 -14.87
CA GLN A 12 -0.71 -10.52 -13.81
C GLN A 12 0.23 -9.35 -14.03
N ILE A 13 -0.21 -8.16 -13.64
CA ILE A 13 0.58 -6.93 -13.68
C ILE A 13 0.37 -6.11 -12.42
N ALA A 14 1.31 -5.19 -12.13
CA ALA A 14 1.14 -4.18 -11.09
C ALA A 14 1.10 -2.77 -11.71
N ILE A 15 0.11 -1.95 -11.30
CA ILE A 15 0.03 -0.52 -11.63
C ILE A 15 0.25 0.26 -10.34
N ILE A 16 1.41 0.89 -10.23
CA ILE A 16 1.79 1.71 -9.07
C ILE A 16 1.85 3.21 -9.44
N GLY A 17 2.08 4.03 -8.45
CA GLY A 17 2.22 5.48 -8.60
C GLY A 17 1.77 6.19 -7.33
N THR A 18 1.89 7.50 -7.32
CA THR A 18 1.50 8.31 -6.17
C THR A 18 -0.02 8.39 -5.98
N THR A 19 -0.48 8.76 -4.79
CA THR A 19 -1.90 9.10 -4.61
C THR A 19 -2.27 10.23 -5.60
N ALA A 20 -3.52 10.24 -6.06
CA ALA A 20 -4.07 11.15 -7.06
C ALA A 20 -3.43 11.09 -8.47
N SER A 21 -2.56 10.11 -8.79
CA SER A 21 -1.97 9.97 -10.14
C SER A 21 -2.92 9.40 -11.20
N GLY A 22 -4.09 8.85 -10.82
CA GLY A 22 -5.03 8.23 -11.76
C GLY A 22 -4.90 6.70 -11.88
N LYS A 23 -4.18 6.04 -10.97
CA LYS A 23 -4.01 4.56 -10.99
C LYS A 23 -5.33 3.78 -11.02
N SER A 24 -6.27 4.17 -10.17
CA SER A 24 -7.56 3.49 -10.06
C SER A 24 -8.37 3.64 -11.35
N ASP A 25 -8.36 4.83 -11.94
CA ASP A 25 -9.05 5.10 -13.20
C ASP A 25 -8.47 4.25 -14.34
N LEU A 26 -7.13 4.18 -14.43
CA LEU A 26 -6.42 3.36 -15.42
C LEU A 26 -6.73 1.86 -15.21
N ALA A 27 -6.67 1.37 -13.97
CA ALA A 27 -6.93 -0.03 -13.66
C ALA A 27 -8.40 -0.40 -14.00
N LEU A 28 -9.36 0.47 -13.69
CA LEU A 28 -10.77 0.29 -14.03
C LEU A 28 -11.00 0.30 -15.54
N SER A 29 -10.38 1.24 -16.28
CA SER A 29 -10.48 1.29 -17.74
C SER A 29 -10.01 -0.02 -18.38
N ILE A 30 -8.82 -0.48 -18.02
CA ILE A 30 -8.26 -1.75 -18.51
C ILE A 30 -9.13 -2.93 -18.11
N ALA A 31 -9.57 -2.98 -16.84
CA ALA A 31 -10.38 -4.10 -16.35
C ALA A 31 -11.72 -4.22 -17.07
N ARG A 32 -12.36 -3.11 -17.42
CA ARG A 32 -13.58 -3.09 -18.24
C ARG A 32 -13.35 -3.66 -19.64
N GLU A 33 -12.22 -3.33 -20.23
CA GLU A 33 -11.93 -3.69 -21.62
C GLU A 33 -11.59 -5.17 -21.80
N ILE A 34 -10.91 -5.78 -20.81
CA ILE A 34 -10.42 -7.16 -20.94
C ILE A 34 -10.98 -8.12 -19.87
N GLY A 35 -11.94 -7.71 -19.07
CA GLY A 35 -12.52 -8.54 -18.01
C GLY A 35 -11.55 -8.87 -16.87
N ALA A 36 -10.61 -7.98 -16.55
CA ALA A 36 -9.62 -8.25 -15.52
C ALA A 36 -10.21 -8.14 -14.09
N VAL A 37 -9.57 -8.84 -13.16
CA VAL A 37 -9.82 -8.75 -11.72
C VAL A 37 -8.85 -7.74 -11.10
N ILE A 38 -9.29 -6.96 -10.11
CA ILE A 38 -8.46 -5.96 -9.44
C ILE A 38 -8.14 -6.40 -8.01
N LEU A 39 -6.86 -6.34 -7.63
CA LEU A 39 -6.42 -6.38 -6.23
C LEU A 39 -5.96 -4.98 -5.81
N SER A 40 -6.66 -4.39 -4.85
CA SER A 40 -6.31 -3.07 -4.30
C SER A 40 -5.13 -3.15 -3.35
N LEU A 41 -4.03 -2.45 -3.68
CA LEU A 41 -2.86 -2.22 -2.82
C LEU A 41 -3.04 -0.96 -1.97
N ASP A 42 -4.16 -0.81 -1.29
CA ASP A 42 -4.40 0.35 -0.44
C ASP A 42 -4.67 -0.08 1.00
N SER A 43 -3.89 0.48 1.92
CA SER A 43 -3.98 0.15 3.35
C SER A 43 -5.21 0.72 4.04
N LEU A 44 -5.98 1.58 3.38
CA LEU A 44 -7.24 2.12 3.91
C LEU A 44 -8.48 1.50 3.26
N CYS A 45 -8.41 1.13 2.00
CA CYS A 45 -9.53 0.49 1.30
C CYS A 45 -9.95 -0.85 1.94
N ILE A 46 -9.07 -1.50 2.70
CA ILE A 46 -9.36 -2.74 3.45
C ILE A 46 -10.41 -2.54 4.54
N TYR A 47 -10.52 -1.32 5.09
CA TYR A 47 -11.45 -1.05 6.19
C TYR A 47 -12.85 -0.76 5.65
N ARG A 48 -13.86 -1.45 6.20
CA ARG A 48 -15.26 -1.09 6.03
C ARG A 48 -15.52 0.27 6.68
N GLN A 49 -16.44 1.04 6.12
CA GLN A 49 -16.87 2.34 6.67
C GLN A 49 -15.84 3.49 6.59
N ILE A 50 -14.63 3.23 6.11
CA ILE A 50 -13.70 4.30 5.71
C ILE A 50 -13.79 4.42 4.19
N ASP A 51 -14.76 5.16 3.70
CA ASP A 51 -15.10 5.17 2.28
C ASP A 51 -14.59 6.42 1.56
N ILE A 52 -14.84 7.60 2.15
CA ILE A 52 -14.42 8.89 1.59
C ILE A 52 -12.92 9.12 1.83
N ALA A 53 -12.46 8.93 3.07
CA ALA A 53 -11.06 9.14 3.43
C ALA A 53 -10.11 8.19 2.68
N SER A 54 -10.52 6.96 2.40
CA SER A 54 -9.75 5.99 1.60
C SER A 54 -9.84 6.24 0.09
N ALA A 55 -10.81 7.06 -0.36
CA ALA A 55 -11.20 7.20 -1.76
C ALA A 55 -11.42 5.85 -2.44
N LYS A 56 -12.12 5.00 -1.77
CA LYS A 56 -12.50 3.65 -2.19
C LYS A 56 -13.28 3.69 -3.52
N PRO A 57 -13.21 2.64 -4.34
CA PRO A 57 -14.09 2.49 -5.49
C PRO A 57 -15.56 2.59 -5.07
N SER A 58 -16.40 3.19 -5.91
CA SER A 58 -17.83 3.29 -5.66
C SER A 58 -18.50 1.91 -5.63
N GLU A 59 -19.67 1.81 -5.00
CA GLU A 59 -20.45 0.57 -5.02
C GLU A 59 -20.77 0.08 -6.44
N GLU A 60 -20.98 0.99 -7.38
CA GLU A 60 -21.21 0.67 -8.78
C GLU A 60 -19.97 0.02 -9.40
N GLN A 61 -18.78 0.60 -9.16
CA GLN A 61 -17.51 0.05 -9.62
C GLN A 61 -17.20 -1.33 -8.98
N LEU A 62 -17.55 -1.51 -7.70
CA LEU A 62 -17.37 -2.79 -7.00
C LEU A 62 -18.37 -3.88 -7.49
N ARG A 63 -19.53 -3.49 -8.00
CA ARG A 63 -20.50 -4.41 -8.65
C ARG A 63 -20.08 -4.77 -10.07
N GLU A 64 -19.54 -3.81 -10.81
CA GLU A 64 -19.13 -3.99 -12.19
C GLU A 64 -17.87 -4.86 -12.33
N ILE A 65 -16.86 -4.63 -11.49
CA ILE A 65 -15.54 -5.29 -11.56
C ILE A 65 -15.27 -6.02 -10.25
N LYS A 66 -14.80 -7.27 -10.35
CA LYS A 66 -14.38 -8.02 -9.17
C LYS A 66 -13.15 -7.40 -8.54
N HIS A 67 -13.30 -6.93 -7.30
CA HIS A 67 -12.22 -6.40 -6.49
C HIS A 67 -11.86 -7.31 -5.31
N PHE A 68 -10.58 -7.35 -4.98
CA PHE A 68 -10.01 -7.89 -3.76
C PHE A 68 -9.27 -6.79 -3.01
N GLY A 69 -9.02 -6.97 -1.71
CA GLY A 69 -8.35 -5.97 -0.87
C GLY A 69 -9.23 -4.75 -0.50
N VAL A 70 -10.55 -4.90 -0.58
CA VAL A 70 -11.53 -3.84 -0.27
C VAL A 70 -12.57 -4.37 0.70
N ASN A 71 -12.95 -3.57 1.72
CA ASN A 71 -14.00 -3.90 2.69
C ASN A 71 -13.78 -5.24 3.43
N LEU A 72 -12.57 -5.56 3.84
CA LEU A 72 -12.23 -6.82 4.48
C LEU A 72 -12.59 -6.83 5.97
N ILE A 73 -12.21 -5.79 6.69
CA ILE A 73 -12.27 -5.70 8.16
C ILE A 73 -12.88 -4.38 8.62
N TYR A 74 -13.25 -4.29 9.91
CA TYR A 74 -13.64 -3.03 10.54
C TYR A 74 -12.41 -2.27 11.07
N PRO A 75 -12.52 -0.93 11.30
CA PRO A 75 -11.40 -0.09 11.71
C PRO A 75 -10.67 -0.50 12.99
N ASN A 76 -11.36 -1.16 13.92
CA ASN A 76 -10.82 -1.67 15.17
C ASN A 76 -10.21 -3.07 15.08
N GLU A 77 -10.26 -3.71 13.92
CA GLU A 77 -9.68 -5.03 13.71
C GLU A 77 -8.24 -4.94 13.23
N TYR A 78 -7.45 -5.97 13.52
CA TYR A 78 -6.05 -6.02 13.13
C TYR A 78 -5.88 -6.57 11.72
N PHE A 79 -5.07 -5.89 10.93
CA PHE A 79 -4.67 -6.33 9.60
C PHE A 79 -3.16 -6.24 9.42
N SER A 80 -2.58 -7.25 8.82
CA SER A 80 -1.14 -7.34 8.58
C SER A 80 -0.81 -7.60 7.10
N VAL A 81 0.46 -7.48 6.77
CA VAL A 81 0.98 -7.89 5.44
C VAL A 81 0.69 -9.37 5.16
N GLY A 82 0.75 -10.23 6.20
CA GLY A 82 0.40 -11.65 6.06
C GLY A 82 -1.06 -11.86 5.64
N GLU A 83 -1.99 -11.08 6.20
CA GLU A 83 -3.40 -11.12 5.77
C GLU A 83 -3.55 -10.59 4.33
N PHE A 84 -2.78 -9.56 3.96
CA PHE A 84 -2.79 -9.06 2.59
C PHE A 84 -2.27 -10.10 1.58
N ILE A 85 -1.26 -10.89 1.95
CA ILE A 85 -0.78 -12.01 1.13
C ILE A 85 -1.88 -13.06 0.91
N LYS A 86 -2.71 -13.35 1.92
CA LYS A 86 -3.87 -14.25 1.77
C LYS A 86 -4.87 -13.70 0.75
N GLU A 87 -5.13 -12.39 0.79
CA GLU A 87 -5.98 -11.72 -0.21
C GLU A 87 -5.39 -11.83 -1.62
N TYR A 88 -4.10 -11.64 -1.78
CA TYR A 88 -3.43 -11.85 -3.07
C TYR A 88 -3.60 -13.30 -3.56
N VAL A 89 -3.38 -14.29 -2.70
CA VAL A 89 -3.55 -15.72 -3.06
C VAL A 89 -5.00 -15.99 -3.48
N ALA A 90 -5.98 -15.44 -2.77
CA ALA A 90 -7.40 -15.56 -3.12
C ALA A 90 -7.72 -14.90 -4.48
N ALA A 91 -7.21 -13.69 -4.71
CA ALA A 91 -7.36 -12.97 -5.97
C ALA A 91 -6.74 -13.75 -7.14
N ARG A 92 -5.53 -14.27 -6.93
CA ARG A 92 -4.80 -15.07 -7.92
C ARG A 92 -5.52 -16.36 -8.28
N ALA A 93 -6.03 -17.06 -7.26
CA ALA A 93 -6.80 -18.29 -7.45
C ALA A 93 -8.13 -18.01 -8.18
N PHE A 94 -8.81 -16.90 -7.88
CA PHE A 94 -10.02 -16.50 -8.59
C PHE A 94 -9.72 -16.15 -10.05
N ALA A 95 -8.71 -15.34 -10.33
CA ALA A 95 -8.28 -14.98 -11.66
C ALA A 95 -7.95 -16.22 -12.51
N GLY A 96 -7.20 -17.18 -11.94
CA GLY A 96 -6.88 -18.44 -12.60
C GLY A 96 -8.11 -19.29 -12.95
N ARG A 97 -9.10 -19.38 -12.04
CA ARG A 97 -10.35 -20.14 -12.33
C ARG A 97 -11.23 -19.47 -13.36
N SER A 98 -11.24 -18.15 -13.41
CA SER A 98 -12.06 -17.38 -14.38
C SER A 98 -11.35 -17.12 -15.70
N GLY A 99 -10.08 -17.48 -15.85
CA GLY A 99 -9.27 -17.14 -17.01
C GLY A 99 -9.00 -15.63 -17.15
N ALA A 100 -9.26 -14.83 -16.11
CA ALA A 100 -9.15 -13.38 -16.13
C ALA A 100 -7.74 -12.92 -15.76
N PRO A 101 -7.20 -11.85 -16.36
CA PRO A 101 -5.98 -11.21 -15.88
C PRO A 101 -6.17 -10.62 -14.48
N LEU A 102 -5.07 -10.55 -13.70
CA LEU A 102 -5.04 -9.88 -12.40
C LEU A 102 -4.29 -8.57 -12.47
N ILE A 103 -4.96 -7.47 -12.16
CA ILE A 103 -4.37 -6.14 -12.01
C ILE A 103 -4.19 -5.83 -10.53
N ILE A 104 -2.94 -5.69 -10.08
CA ILE A 104 -2.59 -5.29 -8.73
C ILE A 104 -2.35 -3.77 -8.74
N THR A 105 -3.16 -2.97 -8.05
CA THR A 105 -3.03 -1.51 -8.13
C THR A 105 -3.21 -0.80 -6.80
N GLY A 106 -2.41 0.23 -6.56
CA GLY A 106 -2.56 1.08 -5.38
C GLY A 106 -1.32 1.88 -4.99
N GLY A 107 -1.43 2.56 -3.85
CA GLY A 107 -0.39 3.45 -3.33
C GLY A 107 0.52 2.82 -2.27
N SER A 108 0.18 1.66 -1.75
CA SER A 108 0.94 0.97 -0.69
C SER A 108 2.02 0.06 -1.27
N GLY A 109 3.07 0.66 -1.85
CA GLY A 109 4.19 -0.08 -2.45
C GLY A 109 4.84 -1.09 -1.50
N PHE A 110 4.72 -0.87 -0.18
CA PHE A 110 5.22 -1.80 0.83
C PHE A 110 4.60 -3.20 0.72
N TYR A 111 3.30 -3.33 0.45
CA TYR A 111 2.65 -4.63 0.27
C TYR A 111 3.19 -5.35 -0.98
N LEU A 112 3.34 -4.62 -2.10
CA LEU A 112 3.92 -5.17 -3.31
C LEU A 112 5.37 -5.64 -3.06
N LYS A 113 6.17 -4.80 -2.38
CA LYS A 113 7.56 -5.15 -2.03
C LYS A 113 7.63 -6.42 -1.17
N ALA A 114 6.76 -6.55 -0.17
CA ALA A 114 6.71 -7.74 0.69
C ALA A 114 6.36 -9.01 -0.10
N MET A 115 5.42 -8.92 -1.05
CA MET A 115 5.07 -10.05 -1.92
C MET A 115 6.21 -10.46 -2.86
N LEU A 116 7.02 -9.50 -3.32
CA LEU A 116 8.18 -9.73 -4.21
C LEU A 116 9.44 -10.16 -3.47
N SER A 117 9.60 -9.80 -2.20
CA SER A 117 10.83 -10.07 -1.43
C SER A 117 10.67 -11.17 -0.40
N GLY A 118 9.44 -11.67 -0.20
CA GLY A 118 9.12 -12.54 0.92
C GLY A 118 8.83 -11.78 2.22
N LEU A 119 8.27 -12.48 3.18
CA LEU A 119 7.86 -11.94 4.46
C LEU A 119 8.85 -12.36 5.55
N ALA A 120 9.43 -11.37 6.22
CA ALA A 120 10.27 -11.60 7.39
C ALA A 120 9.48 -12.30 8.52
N PRO A 121 10.12 -13.16 9.32
CA PRO A 121 9.47 -13.83 10.43
C PRO A 121 8.93 -12.82 11.45
N LYS A 122 7.81 -13.18 12.08
CA LYS A 122 7.22 -12.35 13.14
C LYS A 122 8.10 -12.46 14.39
N VAL A 123 8.67 -11.34 14.79
CA VAL A 123 9.47 -11.21 16.02
C VAL A 123 8.72 -10.31 16.98
N PRO A 124 8.60 -10.66 18.28
CA PRO A 124 8.01 -9.80 19.30
C PRO A 124 8.73 -8.45 19.41
N ASP A 125 8.00 -7.37 19.63
CA ASP A 125 8.63 -6.07 19.84
C ASP A 125 9.27 -6.03 21.23
N PHE A 126 10.54 -5.66 21.29
CA PHE A 126 11.28 -5.45 22.51
C PHE A 126 11.23 -3.97 22.89
N LYS A 127 10.56 -3.66 24.02
CA LYS A 127 10.56 -2.31 24.59
C LYS A 127 11.90 -2.07 25.27
N SER A 128 12.57 -1.01 24.91
CA SER A 128 13.86 -0.62 25.48
C SER A 128 13.91 0.88 25.69
N GLU A 129 14.56 1.29 26.78
CA GLU A 129 14.89 2.68 27.09
C GLU A 129 16.28 3.10 26.53
N ILE A 130 16.98 2.16 25.89
CA ILE A 130 18.28 2.42 25.27
C ILE A 130 18.13 3.45 24.14
N SER A 131 19.01 4.44 24.13
CA SER A 131 19.02 5.50 23.11
C SER A 131 19.34 4.96 21.71
N ASN A 132 18.97 5.72 20.68
CA ASN A 132 19.30 5.35 19.31
C ASN A 132 20.79 5.22 19.08
N ASP A 133 21.61 6.10 19.69
CA ASP A 133 23.08 6.09 19.55
C ASP A 133 23.68 4.83 20.14
N GLU A 134 23.22 4.40 21.32
CA GLU A 134 23.66 3.15 21.95
C GLU A 134 23.25 1.93 21.11
N ILE A 135 22.02 1.91 20.58
CA ILE A 135 21.59 0.84 19.66
C ILE A 135 22.49 0.85 18.42
N TYR A 136 22.79 2.03 17.85
CA TYR A 136 23.59 2.12 16.64
C TYR A 136 25.04 1.70 16.86
N ALA A 137 25.63 1.98 18.03
CA ALA A 137 26.94 1.46 18.39
C ALA A 137 26.96 -0.09 18.46
N LEU A 138 25.87 -0.73 18.95
CA LEU A 138 25.72 -2.17 18.88
C LEU A 138 25.61 -2.66 17.43
N VAL A 139 24.80 -1.98 16.61
CA VAL A 139 24.62 -2.29 15.17
C VAL A 139 25.96 -2.29 14.45
N GLN A 140 26.77 -1.25 14.62
CA GLN A 140 28.08 -1.14 13.95
C GLN A 140 29.02 -2.31 14.30
N ARG A 141 28.96 -2.79 15.52
CA ARG A 141 29.79 -3.91 16.00
C ARG A 141 29.27 -5.28 15.56
N ILE A 142 27.95 -5.49 15.56
CA ILE A 142 27.33 -6.81 15.41
C ILE A 142 26.83 -7.05 13.98
N ASP A 143 26.35 -6.00 13.31
CA ASP A 143 25.69 -6.07 12.01
C ASP A 143 26.14 -4.94 11.08
N PRO A 144 27.40 -4.97 10.61
CA PRO A 144 27.92 -3.94 9.69
C PRO A 144 27.11 -3.82 8.39
N GLU A 145 26.46 -4.89 7.97
CA GLU A 145 25.57 -4.88 6.79
C GLU A 145 24.36 -3.95 7.00
N PHE A 146 23.79 -3.94 8.19
CA PHE A 146 22.71 -3.02 8.55
C PHE A 146 23.25 -1.59 8.72
N ALA A 147 24.41 -1.41 9.38
CA ALA A 147 25.02 -0.10 9.58
C ALA A 147 25.33 0.62 8.26
N ALA A 148 25.72 -0.13 7.22
CA ALA A 148 25.98 0.44 5.89
C ALA A 148 24.72 0.98 5.18
N LYS A 149 23.52 0.55 5.60
CA LYS A 149 22.25 0.91 4.95
C LYS A 149 21.45 1.95 5.72
N PHE A 150 21.61 2.03 7.05
CA PHE A 150 20.76 2.84 7.92
C PHE A 150 21.60 3.63 8.92
N SER A 151 21.13 4.84 9.27
CA SER A 151 21.80 5.73 10.22
C SER A 151 21.21 5.64 11.64
N ALA A 152 21.88 6.25 12.61
CA ALA A 152 21.42 6.39 13.99
C ALA A 152 20.08 7.15 14.13
N GLU A 153 19.70 7.93 13.13
CA GLU A 153 18.45 8.73 13.11
C GLU A 153 17.21 7.88 12.78
N ASP A 154 17.38 6.68 12.20
CA ASP A 154 16.25 5.80 11.85
C ASP A 154 15.78 4.98 13.07
N SER A 155 15.17 5.69 14.02
CA SER A 155 14.69 5.11 15.29
C SER A 155 13.80 3.89 15.11
N PHE A 156 12.93 3.89 14.07
CA PHE A 156 12.02 2.76 13.83
C PHE A 156 12.79 1.50 13.46
N ARG A 157 13.75 1.59 12.53
CA ARG A 157 14.55 0.44 12.11
C ARG A 157 15.53 -0.02 13.16
N LEU A 158 16.12 0.90 13.92
CA LEU A 158 16.99 0.56 15.06
C LEU A 158 16.25 -0.23 16.14
N LYS A 159 15.06 0.20 16.54
CA LYS A 159 14.23 -0.52 17.53
C LYS A 159 13.81 -1.89 17.02
N LYS A 160 13.49 -1.99 15.72
CA LYS A 160 13.16 -3.29 15.12
C LYS A 160 14.39 -4.20 15.05
N TRP A 161 15.55 -3.66 14.67
CA TRP A 161 16.82 -4.38 14.69
C TRP A 161 17.11 -4.93 16.11
N LEU A 162 16.98 -4.09 17.14
CA LEU A 162 17.19 -4.49 18.53
C LEU A 162 16.23 -5.62 18.95
N SER A 163 14.96 -5.53 18.57
CA SER A 163 13.97 -6.57 18.86
C SER A 163 14.37 -7.91 18.24
N ILE A 164 14.82 -7.91 16.97
CA ILE A 164 15.30 -9.11 16.29
C ILE A 164 16.56 -9.65 16.96
N TYR A 165 17.54 -8.79 17.24
CA TYR A 165 18.78 -9.19 17.92
C TYR A 165 18.52 -9.83 19.29
N LYS A 166 17.62 -9.23 20.10
CA LYS A 166 17.22 -9.80 21.39
C LYS A 166 16.49 -11.14 21.26
N PHE A 167 15.80 -11.35 20.15
CA PHE A 167 15.08 -12.59 19.89
C PHE A 167 15.99 -13.73 19.43
N CYS A 168 16.91 -13.47 18.50
CA CYS A 168 17.72 -14.52 17.89
C CYS A 168 19.16 -14.62 18.43
N GLY A 169 19.68 -13.58 19.10
CA GLY A 169 21.05 -13.56 19.64
C GLY A 169 22.17 -13.41 18.61
N GLU A 170 21.84 -13.21 17.33
CA GLU A 170 22.79 -13.04 16.23
C GLU A 170 22.51 -11.79 15.40
N ALA A 171 23.36 -11.47 14.41
CA ALA A 171 23.18 -10.34 13.51
C ALA A 171 21.81 -10.42 12.80
N PRO A 172 20.89 -9.46 13.01
CA PRO A 172 19.58 -9.44 12.39
C PRO A 172 19.59 -9.55 10.86
N SER A 173 20.57 -8.97 10.17
CA SER A 173 20.71 -9.11 8.71
C SER A 173 20.92 -10.57 8.30
N LYS A 174 21.71 -11.35 9.06
CA LYS A 174 21.90 -12.78 8.83
C LYS A 174 20.60 -13.56 9.13
N PHE A 175 20.02 -13.35 10.31
CA PHE A 175 18.78 -14.00 10.71
C PHE A 175 17.66 -13.80 9.70
N LEU A 176 17.45 -12.55 9.22
CA LEU A 176 16.42 -12.25 8.23
C LEU A 176 16.69 -12.92 6.89
N ARG A 177 17.94 -12.98 6.43
CA ARG A 177 18.31 -13.66 5.18
C ARG A 177 17.98 -15.15 5.21
N GLU A 178 18.19 -15.80 6.35
CA GLU A 178 18.00 -17.24 6.53
C GLU A 178 16.53 -17.63 6.81
N ASN A 179 15.74 -16.70 7.40
CA ASN A 179 14.40 -17.00 7.89
C ASN A 179 13.28 -16.23 7.18
N THR A 180 13.59 -15.39 6.18
CA THR A 180 12.56 -14.74 5.37
C THR A 180 11.87 -15.77 4.47
N ALA A 181 10.54 -15.81 4.53
CA ALA A 181 9.75 -16.69 3.66
C ALA A 181 10.00 -16.34 2.17
N PRO A 182 9.93 -17.31 1.25
CA PRO A 182 10.12 -17.05 -0.16
C PRO A 182 9.08 -16.04 -0.69
N PRO A 183 9.40 -15.32 -1.79
CA PRO A 183 8.45 -14.45 -2.48
C PRO A 183 7.19 -15.21 -2.89
N VAL A 184 6.02 -14.55 -2.79
CA VAL A 184 4.75 -15.12 -3.30
C VAL A 184 4.49 -14.70 -4.75
N ILE A 185 5.22 -13.70 -5.23
CA ILE A 185 5.24 -13.25 -6.63
C ILE A 185 6.67 -13.41 -7.13
N SER A 186 6.89 -14.28 -8.10
CA SER A 186 8.20 -14.51 -8.72
C SER A 186 8.44 -13.65 -9.95
N ASP A 187 7.38 -13.36 -10.71
CA ASP A 187 7.44 -12.58 -11.95
C ASP A 187 6.19 -11.71 -12.08
N ILE A 188 6.41 -10.41 -12.28
CA ILE A 188 5.35 -9.43 -12.52
C ILE A 188 5.92 -8.18 -13.21
N LYS A 189 5.28 -7.73 -14.27
CA LYS A 189 5.59 -6.42 -14.84
C LYS A 189 4.96 -5.31 -14.01
N ILE A 190 5.78 -4.31 -13.68
CA ILE A 190 5.37 -3.17 -12.86
C ILE A 190 5.32 -1.93 -13.73
N PHE A 191 4.17 -1.29 -13.76
CA PHE A 191 3.92 -0.04 -14.48
C PHE A 191 3.73 1.09 -13.48
N GLU A 192 4.45 2.20 -13.63
CA GLU A 192 4.29 3.38 -12.77
C GLU A 192 3.75 4.55 -13.57
N ILE A 193 2.64 5.12 -13.09
CA ILE A 193 2.09 6.34 -13.68
C ILE A 193 3.00 7.52 -13.36
N GLU A 194 3.52 8.15 -14.40
CA GLU A 194 4.21 9.43 -14.31
C GLU A 194 3.20 10.58 -14.21
N ALA A 195 3.38 11.40 -13.20
CA ALA A 195 2.56 12.60 -12.99
C ALA A 195 3.45 13.79 -12.64
N PRO A 196 3.37 14.91 -13.38
CA PRO A 196 4.08 16.13 -13.05
C PRO A 196 3.70 16.63 -11.65
N LYS A 197 4.69 17.14 -10.89
CA LYS A 197 4.49 17.55 -9.48
C LYS A 197 3.38 18.60 -9.33
N GLN A 198 3.38 19.62 -10.19
CA GLN A 198 2.39 20.69 -10.12
C GLN A 198 0.97 20.19 -10.40
N TRP A 199 0.80 19.39 -11.45
CA TRP A 199 -0.47 18.76 -11.80
C TRP A 199 -0.99 17.87 -10.66
N LEU A 200 -0.10 17.10 -10.03
CA LEU A 200 -0.46 16.24 -8.91
C LEU A 200 -0.95 17.06 -7.70
N THR A 201 -0.29 18.18 -7.39
CA THR A 201 -0.70 19.07 -6.30
C THR A 201 -2.11 19.62 -6.55
N GLN A 202 -2.40 20.12 -7.75
CA GLN A 202 -3.73 20.60 -8.12
C GLN A 202 -4.80 19.51 -8.01
N ARG A 203 -4.50 18.29 -8.45
CA ARG A 203 -5.42 17.15 -8.29
C ARG A 203 -5.66 16.77 -6.83
N ILE A 204 -4.65 16.84 -5.99
CA ILE A 204 -4.78 16.59 -4.54
C ILE A 204 -5.70 17.64 -3.91
N GLU A 205 -5.51 18.92 -4.22
CA GLU A 205 -6.35 20.01 -3.71
C GLU A 205 -7.81 19.86 -4.14
N ALA A 206 -8.04 19.64 -5.44
CA ALA A 206 -9.38 19.40 -5.98
C ALA A 206 -10.06 18.18 -5.36
N ARG A 207 -9.31 17.07 -5.18
CA ARG A 207 -9.80 15.86 -4.53
C ARG A 207 -10.13 16.11 -3.06
N THR A 208 -9.29 16.82 -2.34
CA THR A 208 -9.55 17.17 -0.93
C THR A 208 -10.86 17.93 -0.82
N LYS A 209 -11.07 18.96 -1.65
CA LYS A 209 -12.33 19.72 -1.67
C LYS A 209 -13.53 18.78 -1.93
N ALA A 210 -13.45 17.95 -2.96
CA ALA A 210 -14.51 16.99 -3.27
C ALA A 210 -14.77 15.98 -2.14
N MET A 211 -13.75 15.56 -1.38
CA MET A 211 -13.93 14.70 -0.20
C MET A 211 -14.76 15.40 0.90
N PHE A 212 -14.49 16.68 1.16
CA PHE A 212 -15.28 17.46 2.12
C PHE A 212 -16.70 17.72 1.64
N GLU A 213 -16.90 17.97 0.35
CA GLU A 213 -18.24 18.13 -0.27
C GLU A 213 -19.05 16.82 -0.21
N ARG A 214 -18.39 15.66 -0.23
CA ARG A 214 -19.02 14.34 -0.12
C ARG A 214 -19.26 13.87 1.30
N GLY A 215 -18.90 14.65 2.32
CA GLY A 215 -19.16 14.31 3.72
C GLY A 215 -17.99 13.67 4.47
N LEU A 216 -16.73 14.04 4.16
CA LEU A 216 -15.57 13.54 4.90
C LEU A 216 -15.63 13.85 6.40
N LEU A 217 -16.19 15.01 6.78
CA LEU A 217 -16.32 15.40 8.19
C LEU A 217 -17.35 14.54 8.91
N GLU A 218 -18.46 14.29 8.27
CA GLU A 218 -19.55 13.44 8.77
C GLU A 218 -19.09 11.97 8.89
N GLU A 219 -18.32 11.47 7.92
CA GLU A 219 -17.66 10.16 8.01
C GLU A 219 -16.73 10.10 9.23
N ALA A 220 -15.92 11.14 9.44
CA ALA A 220 -15.02 11.20 10.59
C ALA A 220 -15.76 11.24 11.92
N GLU A 221 -16.80 12.07 12.03
CA GLU A 221 -17.63 12.15 13.24
C GLU A 221 -18.26 10.80 13.60
N PHE A 222 -18.86 10.12 12.64
CA PHE A 222 -19.40 8.77 12.80
C PHE A 222 -18.34 7.77 13.27
N LEU A 223 -17.16 7.78 12.63
CA LEU A 223 -16.10 6.82 12.93
C LEU A 223 -15.49 7.07 14.34
N PHE A 224 -15.25 8.32 14.70
CA PHE A 224 -14.75 8.66 16.04
C PHE A 224 -15.76 8.34 17.15
N ALA A 225 -17.06 8.58 16.92
CA ALA A 225 -18.11 8.22 17.85
C ALA A 225 -18.20 6.69 18.05
N ARG A 226 -18.01 5.91 16.98
CA ARG A 226 -18.14 4.46 16.98
C ARG A 226 -16.93 3.72 17.52
N TYR A 227 -15.71 4.14 17.14
CA TYR A 227 -14.47 3.41 17.40
C TYR A 227 -13.52 4.09 18.39
N GLY A 228 -13.79 5.32 18.77
CA GLY A 228 -12.96 6.11 19.69
C GLY A 228 -11.73 6.71 19.02
N ALA A 229 -11.15 7.72 19.68
CA ALA A 229 -10.01 8.50 19.16
C ALA A 229 -8.71 7.67 19.07
N GLU A 230 -8.59 6.64 19.88
CA GLU A 230 -7.40 5.77 19.96
C GLU A 230 -7.38 4.68 18.87
N CYS A 231 -8.44 4.58 18.05
CA CYS A 231 -8.49 3.63 16.96
C CYS A 231 -7.43 3.94 15.91
N ARG A 232 -6.48 3.04 15.73
CA ARG A 232 -5.30 3.24 14.87
C ARG A 232 -5.64 3.58 13.43
N ALA A 233 -6.69 2.99 12.87
CA ALA A 233 -7.11 3.24 11.50
C ALA A 233 -7.54 4.70 11.28
N LEU A 234 -8.08 5.35 12.32
CA LEU A 234 -8.54 6.74 12.26
C LEU A 234 -7.39 7.77 12.32
N GLY A 235 -6.16 7.34 12.55
CA GLY A 235 -4.96 8.17 12.45
C GLY A 235 -4.50 8.46 11.01
N CYS A 236 -5.25 8.05 9.99
CA CYS A 236 -4.93 8.29 8.59
C CYS A 236 -5.20 9.76 8.19
N ILE A 237 -4.59 10.17 7.06
CA ILE A 237 -4.81 11.50 6.48
C ILE A 237 -6.29 11.63 6.09
N GLY A 238 -6.86 12.77 6.39
CA GLY A 238 -8.29 13.06 6.28
C GLY A 238 -8.98 12.90 7.62
N LEU A 239 -9.02 11.70 8.19
CA LEU A 239 -9.70 11.46 9.46
C LEU A 239 -8.97 12.09 10.64
N LYS A 240 -7.64 12.02 10.70
CA LYS A 240 -6.84 12.64 11.76
C LYS A 240 -7.08 14.16 11.83
N GLU A 241 -7.07 14.85 10.71
CA GLU A 241 -7.29 16.29 10.63
C GLU A 241 -8.75 16.65 10.97
N CYS A 242 -9.71 15.86 10.47
CA CYS A 242 -11.11 16.01 10.86
C CYS A 242 -11.31 15.82 12.37
N GLY A 243 -10.60 14.86 13.00
CA GLY A 243 -10.61 14.70 14.44
C GLY A 243 -10.10 15.94 15.21
N GLN A 244 -9.11 16.65 14.68
CA GLN A 244 -8.66 17.94 15.26
C GLN A 244 -9.71 19.04 15.10
N LEU A 245 -10.39 19.11 13.94
CA LEU A 245 -11.48 20.03 13.71
C LEU A 245 -12.67 19.76 14.65
N LEU A 246 -13.09 18.52 14.80
CA LEU A 246 -14.18 18.13 15.71
C LEU A 246 -13.90 18.46 17.18
N ARG A 247 -12.62 18.49 17.57
CA ARG A 247 -12.20 18.95 18.92
C ARG A 247 -12.01 20.45 19.04
N GLY A 248 -12.28 21.23 17.99
CA GLY A 248 -12.12 22.68 17.98
C GLY A 248 -10.66 23.17 17.98
N GLN A 249 -9.70 22.30 17.66
CA GLN A 249 -8.26 22.62 17.65
C GLN A 249 -7.83 23.40 16.40
N ILE A 250 -8.54 23.24 15.30
CA ILE A 250 -8.29 23.89 14.03
C ILE A 250 -9.61 24.32 13.38
N SER A 251 -9.58 25.33 12.49
CA SER A 251 -10.71 25.70 11.67
C SER A 251 -10.93 24.75 10.50
N ARG A 252 -12.11 24.81 9.87
CA ARG A 252 -12.43 24.06 8.64
C ARG A 252 -11.40 24.31 7.53
N ALA A 253 -11.06 25.58 7.29
CA ALA A 253 -10.09 25.96 6.26
C ALA A 253 -8.70 25.39 6.56
N GLN A 254 -8.25 25.41 7.81
CA GLN A 254 -6.99 24.78 8.24
C GLN A 254 -7.03 23.25 8.06
N CYS A 255 -8.15 22.61 8.36
CA CYS A 255 -8.32 21.17 8.15
C CYS A 255 -8.14 20.80 6.67
N GLU A 256 -8.80 21.47 5.75
CA GLU A 256 -8.68 21.24 4.31
C GLU A 256 -7.24 21.46 3.80
N GLN A 257 -6.58 22.50 4.28
CA GLN A 257 -5.17 22.78 3.96
C GLN A 257 -4.24 21.68 4.47
N LEU A 258 -4.43 21.20 5.70
CA LEU A 258 -3.61 20.15 6.29
C LEU A 258 -3.81 18.80 5.59
N VAL A 259 -5.04 18.43 5.23
CA VAL A 259 -5.32 17.22 4.45
C VAL A 259 -4.59 17.27 3.11
N SER A 260 -4.68 18.39 2.40
CA SER A 260 -3.96 18.59 1.12
C SER A 260 -2.45 18.51 1.31
N LEU A 261 -1.90 19.22 2.30
CA LEU A 261 -0.45 19.24 2.60
C LEU A 261 0.07 17.83 2.93
N HIS A 262 -0.59 17.12 3.83
CA HIS A 262 -0.16 15.78 4.24
C HIS A 262 -0.31 14.77 3.10
N THR A 263 -1.30 14.94 2.22
CA THR A 263 -1.47 14.11 1.02
C THR A 263 -0.34 14.37 0.00
N VAL A 264 0.10 15.61 -0.19
CA VAL A 264 1.29 15.94 -1.01
C VAL A 264 2.55 15.31 -0.43
N GLN A 265 2.71 15.35 0.91
CA GLN A 265 3.83 14.69 1.59
C GLN A 265 3.78 13.17 1.43
N LEU A 266 2.59 12.56 1.50
CA LEU A 266 2.40 11.15 1.21
C LEU A 266 2.81 10.80 -0.22
N ALA A 267 2.37 11.57 -1.21
CA ALA A 267 2.76 11.38 -2.60
C ALA A 267 4.28 11.46 -2.81
N LYS A 268 4.96 12.39 -2.12
CA LYS A 268 6.44 12.47 -2.13
C LYS A 268 7.08 11.20 -1.56
N ARG A 269 6.59 10.70 -0.43
CA ARG A 269 7.08 9.44 0.17
C ARG A 269 6.86 8.23 -0.75
N GLN A 270 5.68 8.12 -1.37
CA GLN A 270 5.38 7.05 -2.33
C GLN A 270 6.33 7.09 -3.54
N ARG A 271 6.57 8.27 -4.11
CA ARG A 271 7.51 8.45 -5.23
C ARG A 271 8.93 8.02 -4.86
N THR A 272 9.42 8.43 -3.69
CA THR A 272 10.74 8.04 -3.19
C THR A 272 10.84 6.54 -2.98
N PHE A 273 9.82 5.94 -2.38
CA PHE A 273 9.74 4.50 -2.16
C PHE A 273 9.75 3.73 -3.48
N ASN A 274 8.86 4.08 -4.42
CA ASN A 274 8.76 3.40 -5.70
C ASN A 274 10.07 3.47 -6.49
N ARG A 275 10.74 4.64 -6.48
CA ARG A 275 12.03 4.82 -7.15
C ARG A 275 13.12 3.92 -6.57
N SER A 276 13.13 3.75 -5.23
CA SER A 276 14.17 2.96 -4.55
C SER A 276 13.89 1.46 -4.54
N GLN A 277 12.61 1.05 -4.63
CA GLN A 277 12.24 -0.36 -4.43
C GLN A 277 11.89 -1.11 -5.72
N PHE A 278 11.57 -0.40 -6.81
CA PHE A 278 11.17 -1.00 -8.08
C PHE A 278 12.03 -0.42 -9.21
N ALA A 279 13.22 -1.01 -9.42
CA ALA A 279 14.17 -0.51 -10.43
C ALA A 279 13.67 -0.76 -11.86
N ASP A 280 13.10 -1.93 -12.10
CA ASP A 280 12.75 -2.41 -13.44
C ASP A 280 11.30 -2.08 -13.86
N LYS A 281 10.70 -1.05 -13.22
CA LYS A 281 9.36 -0.60 -13.58
C LYS A 281 9.36 0.18 -14.89
N ILE A 282 8.29 0.04 -15.65
CA ILE A 282 8.01 0.83 -16.85
C ILE A 282 7.24 2.08 -16.41
N SER A 283 7.79 3.26 -16.70
CA SER A 283 7.18 4.54 -16.29
C SER A 283 6.77 5.35 -17.51
N ALA A 284 5.50 5.77 -17.56
CA ALA A 284 4.97 6.60 -18.65
C ALA A 284 3.65 7.30 -18.23
N PRO A 285 3.13 8.24 -19.05
CA PRO A 285 1.79 8.80 -18.87
C PRO A 285 0.68 7.74 -18.95
N PRO A 286 -0.49 7.96 -18.31
CA PRO A 286 -1.57 6.97 -18.22
C PRO A 286 -2.00 6.40 -19.58
N GLN A 287 -2.18 7.23 -20.60
CA GLN A 287 -2.65 6.79 -21.95
C GLN A 287 -1.65 5.92 -22.69
N GLU A 288 -0.37 6.11 -22.45
CA GLU A 288 0.70 5.29 -23.01
C GLU A 288 0.75 3.94 -22.29
N LEU A 289 0.70 3.94 -20.94
CA LEU A 289 0.63 2.72 -20.15
C LEU A 289 -0.59 1.88 -20.49
N GLU A 290 -1.76 2.49 -20.68
CA GLU A 290 -2.98 1.78 -21.06
C GLU A 290 -2.79 0.98 -22.33
N ARG A 291 -2.26 1.61 -23.38
CA ARG A 291 -1.99 0.95 -24.65
C ARG A 291 -0.97 -0.19 -24.53
N GLU A 292 0.09 0.03 -23.77
CA GLU A 292 1.14 -0.96 -23.56
C GLU A 292 0.62 -2.16 -22.75
N ILE A 293 -0.11 -1.91 -21.66
CA ILE A 293 -0.69 -2.95 -20.82
C ILE A 293 -1.71 -3.79 -21.59
N LEU A 294 -2.62 -3.15 -22.34
CA LEU A 294 -3.60 -3.86 -23.15
C LEU A 294 -2.93 -4.73 -24.23
N LYS A 295 -1.90 -4.21 -24.89
CA LYS A 295 -1.13 -4.99 -25.87
C LYS A 295 -0.44 -6.19 -25.23
N LEU A 296 0.09 -6.03 -24.00
CA LEU A 296 0.72 -7.12 -23.28
C LEU A 296 -0.31 -8.19 -22.89
N LEU A 297 -1.37 -7.80 -22.18
CA LEU A 297 -2.35 -8.74 -21.61
C LEU A 297 -3.14 -9.48 -22.69
N ARG A 298 -3.44 -8.85 -23.82
CA ARG A 298 -4.10 -9.50 -24.98
C ARG A 298 -3.23 -10.54 -25.70
N ARG A 299 -1.92 -10.55 -25.49
CA ARG A 299 -1.02 -11.56 -26.05
C ARG A 299 -0.86 -12.78 -25.13
N GLU A 300 -1.20 -12.61 -23.86
CA GLU A 300 -1.05 -13.62 -22.83
C GLU A 300 -2.39 -14.30 -22.47
N ILE A 301 -3.53 -13.79 -22.99
CA ILE A 301 -4.85 -14.40 -22.94
C ILE A 301 -5.04 -15.27 -24.20
#